data_eb52560dfdde20fecbf1e7a437d67459
#
_entry.id   eb52560dfdde20fecbf1e7a437d67459
#
_cell.length_a   1.000
_cell.length_b   1.000
_cell.length_c   1.000
_cell.angle_alpha   90.00
_cell.angle_beta   90.00
_cell.angle_gamma   90.00
#
_symmetry.space_group_name_H-M   'P 1'
#
loop_
_entity.id
_entity.type
_entity.pdbx_description
1 polymer ?
#
loop_
_entity_poly.entity_id
_entity_poly.type
_entity_poly.pdbx_seq_one_letter_code
_entity_poly.pdbx_strand_id
1 'polypeptide(L)'
;MAQEETKKKTTKKQFHRHFETPGLPLYWIIIAYIILGWFFPVIGLAAIICMIGPVLFSIWKGRWWCGNVCPRGNLYSRLLSKYSPHKDIPKFVRTFGFRLFMVFFIFTMFGIQLSFVPWSEGGLAMWAGIGMVFWTIIVVTTIVGVALAFIYAPRTWCTFCPMGTISSWVAPKHAPLPKAFTNVHVSSACQMKCKSCARVCPMQLTPYDSRGQESGYLDPDCIKCGKCTLACPTKIMSMKH
;
A
#
# COMPACT_ATOMS: atom_id res chain seq x y z
N MET A 1 27.98 -7.57 19.44
CA MET A 1 26.55 -7.22 19.26
C MET A 1 26.32 -6.20 18.15
N ALA A 2 26.93 -5.00 18.15
CA ALA A 2 26.73 -3.98 17.09
C ALA A 2 27.13 -4.43 15.66
N GLN A 3 28.21 -5.18 15.51
CA GLN A 3 28.66 -5.70 14.20
C GLN A 3 27.70 -6.76 13.63
N GLU A 4 27.10 -7.58 14.48
CA GLU A 4 26.14 -8.61 14.09
C GLU A 4 24.80 -8.01 13.67
N GLU A 5 24.35 -6.93 14.34
CA GLU A 5 23.18 -6.15 13.95
C GLU A 5 23.37 -5.43 12.60
N THR A 6 24.56 -4.89 12.36
CA THR A 6 24.91 -4.22 11.10
C THR A 6 24.92 -5.23 9.93
N LYS A 7 25.54 -6.40 10.15
CA LYS A 7 25.57 -7.50 9.15
C LYS A 7 24.16 -8.02 8.86
N LYS A 8 23.30 -8.15 9.87
CA LYS A 8 21.90 -8.57 9.73
C LYS A 8 21.05 -7.54 8.97
N LYS A 9 21.26 -6.24 9.21
CA LYS A 9 20.62 -5.13 8.48
C LYS A 9 21.03 -5.09 7.01
N THR A 10 22.32 -5.27 6.71
CA THR A 10 22.86 -5.26 5.34
C THR A 10 22.31 -6.43 4.53
N THR A 11 22.25 -7.63 5.11
CA THR A 11 21.71 -8.83 4.47
C THR A 11 20.21 -8.69 4.18
N LYS A 12 19.43 -8.11 5.14
CA LYS A 12 17.99 -7.85 4.95
C LYS A 12 17.75 -6.85 3.80
N LYS A 13 18.56 -5.80 3.70
CA LYS A 13 18.48 -4.77 2.66
C LYS A 13 18.84 -5.32 1.27
N GLN A 14 19.89 -6.14 1.16
CA GLN A 14 20.28 -6.82 -0.09
C GLN A 14 19.19 -7.78 -0.55
N PHE A 15 18.59 -8.56 0.35
CA PHE A 15 17.54 -9.51 0.02
C PHE A 15 16.30 -8.83 -0.55
N HIS A 16 15.89 -7.67 -0.03
CA HIS A 16 14.75 -6.90 -0.55
C HIS A 16 15.00 -6.27 -1.93
N ARG A 17 16.26 -5.96 -2.26
CA ARG A 17 16.62 -5.40 -3.58
C ARG A 17 16.46 -6.40 -4.72
N HIS A 18 16.61 -7.68 -4.43
CA HIS A 18 16.59 -8.73 -5.45
C HIS A 18 15.17 -9.06 -5.96
N PHE A 19 14.14 -8.73 -5.18
CA PHE A 19 12.76 -9.03 -5.53
C PHE A 19 11.97 -7.75 -5.83
N GLU A 20 12.01 -7.31 -7.10
CA GLU A 20 11.17 -6.20 -7.54
C GLU A 20 9.70 -6.63 -7.62
N THR A 21 8.78 -5.68 -7.38
CA THR A 21 7.35 -5.93 -7.58
C THR A 21 7.09 -6.12 -9.08
N PRO A 22 6.47 -7.22 -9.52
CA PRO A 22 6.03 -7.35 -10.89
C PRO A 22 5.00 -6.26 -11.23
N GLY A 23 4.97 -5.81 -12.47
CA GLY A 23 4.00 -4.84 -12.98
C GLY A 23 4.64 -3.56 -13.52
N LEU A 24 3.79 -2.64 -14.01
CA LEU A 24 4.20 -1.39 -14.65
C LEU A 24 4.80 -0.38 -13.66
N PRO A 25 5.78 0.45 -14.06
CA PRO A 25 6.38 1.47 -13.22
C PRO A 25 5.49 2.73 -13.12
N LEU A 26 4.35 2.60 -12.44
CA LEU A 26 3.34 3.67 -12.32
C LEU A 26 3.76 4.84 -11.39
N TYR A 27 4.94 4.80 -10.78
CA TYR A 27 5.42 5.88 -9.91
C TYR A 27 5.64 7.21 -10.65
N TRP A 28 5.84 7.18 -11.96
CA TRP A 28 5.92 8.41 -12.76
C TRP A 28 4.62 9.21 -12.76
N ILE A 29 3.47 8.54 -12.66
CA ILE A 29 2.15 9.18 -12.60
C ILE A 29 2.05 10.08 -11.37
N ILE A 30 2.51 9.63 -10.19
CA ILE A 30 2.46 10.47 -8.99
C ILE A 30 3.42 11.65 -9.06
N ILE A 31 4.59 11.48 -9.68
CA ILE A 31 5.55 12.57 -9.89
C ILE A 31 4.95 13.62 -10.83
N ALA A 32 4.42 13.16 -11.97
CA ALA A 32 3.75 14.05 -12.93
C ALA A 32 2.54 14.76 -12.29
N TYR A 33 1.73 14.04 -11.52
CA TYR A 33 0.59 14.60 -10.79
C TYR A 33 1.00 15.71 -9.82
N ILE A 34 2.09 15.54 -9.06
CA ILE A 34 2.58 16.54 -8.11
C ILE A 34 3.05 17.80 -8.85
N ILE A 35 3.80 17.64 -9.94
CA ILE A 35 4.33 18.76 -10.72
C ILE A 35 3.20 19.48 -11.46
N LEU A 36 2.38 18.77 -12.22
CA LEU A 36 1.33 19.37 -13.03
C LEU A 36 0.19 19.95 -12.17
N GLY A 37 -0.13 19.35 -11.04
CA GLY A 37 -1.17 19.86 -10.15
C GLY A 37 -0.82 21.20 -9.49
N TRP A 38 0.47 21.55 -9.43
CA TRP A 38 0.90 22.87 -9.00
C TRP A 38 0.52 23.95 -10.03
N PHE A 39 0.67 23.67 -11.32
CA PHE A 39 0.36 24.61 -12.40
C PHE A 39 -1.12 24.60 -12.79
N PHE A 40 -1.76 23.42 -12.71
CA PHE A 40 -3.14 23.21 -13.13
C PHE A 40 -3.94 22.54 -12.00
N PRO A 41 -4.50 23.31 -11.05
CA PRO A 41 -5.18 22.76 -9.87
C PRO A 41 -6.32 21.77 -10.19
N VAL A 42 -6.98 21.93 -11.33
CA VAL A 42 -8.06 21.03 -11.79
C VAL A 42 -7.57 19.57 -11.94
N ILE A 43 -6.28 19.35 -12.25
CA ILE A 43 -5.69 18.01 -12.31
C ILE A 43 -5.77 17.30 -10.95
N GLY A 44 -5.85 18.08 -9.85
CA GLY A 44 -6.06 17.53 -8.52
C GLY A 44 -7.27 16.61 -8.41
N LEU A 45 -8.31 16.82 -9.21
CA LEU A 45 -9.50 15.95 -9.27
C LEU A 45 -9.20 14.52 -9.70
N ALA A 46 -8.10 14.27 -10.42
CA ALA A 46 -7.68 12.91 -10.78
C ALA A 46 -7.38 12.04 -9.55
N ALA A 47 -7.13 12.66 -8.37
CA ALA A 47 -6.98 11.91 -7.11
C ALA A 47 -8.24 11.14 -6.72
N ILE A 48 -9.42 11.55 -7.17
CA ILE A 48 -10.71 10.86 -6.91
C ILE A 48 -10.61 9.41 -7.38
N ILE A 49 -10.00 9.16 -8.53
CA ILE A 49 -9.79 7.80 -9.07
C ILE A 49 -8.94 6.97 -8.09
N CYS A 50 -7.88 7.57 -7.54
CA CYS A 50 -7.02 6.90 -6.56
C CYS A 50 -7.68 6.73 -5.18
N MET A 51 -8.71 7.50 -4.86
CA MET A 51 -9.46 7.38 -3.60
C MET A 51 -10.60 6.37 -3.71
N ILE A 52 -11.38 6.42 -4.77
CA ILE A 52 -12.53 5.53 -4.97
C ILE A 52 -12.08 4.15 -5.46
N GLY A 53 -11.10 4.10 -6.36
CA GLY A 53 -10.60 2.86 -6.96
C GLY A 53 -10.25 1.76 -5.97
N PRO A 54 -9.41 2.00 -4.96
CA PRO A 54 -9.06 0.99 -3.96
C PRO A 54 -10.27 0.41 -3.24
N VAL A 55 -11.27 1.24 -2.91
CA VAL A 55 -12.47 0.83 -2.18
C VAL A 55 -13.37 -0.04 -3.08
N LEU A 56 -13.64 0.39 -4.31
CA LEU A 56 -14.47 -0.38 -5.25
C LEU A 56 -13.83 -1.73 -5.59
N PHE A 57 -12.54 -1.74 -5.93
CA PHE A 57 -11.83 -2.98 -6.26
C PHE A 57 -11.66 -3.90 -5.07
N SER A 58 -11.74 -3.37 -3.82
CA SER A 58 -11.59 -4.20 -2.62
C SER A 58 -12.73 -5.18 -2.42
N ILE A 59 -13.92 -4.91 -2.94
CA ILE A 59 -15.07 -5.81 -2.89
C ILE A 59 -14.76 -7.14 -3.58
N TRP A 60 -14.02 -7.10 -4.70
CA TRP A 60 -13.69 -8.30 -5.49
C TRP A 60 -12.28 -8.84 -5.26
N LYS A 61 -11.28 -7.95 -5.19
CA LYS A 61 -9.85 -8.34 -5.19
C LYS A 61 -9.11 -7.94 -3.90
N GLY A 62 -9.82 -7.48 -2.86
CA GLY A 62 -9.18 -6.98 -1.64
C GLY A 62 -8.24 -5.80 -1.95
N ARG A 63 -7.11 -5.70 -1.26
CA ARG A 63 -6.14 -4.60 -1.44
C ARG A 63 -5.25 -4.75 -2.68
N TRP A 64 -5.68 -5.48 -3.70
CA TRP A 64 -4.91 -5.68 -4.95
C TRP A 64 -4.54 -4.35 -5.62
N TRP A 65 -5.48 -3.39 -5.66
CA TRP A 65 -5.23 -2.05 -6.22
C TRP A 65 -4.03 -1.37 -5.56
N CYS A 66 -3.92 -1.44 -4.23
CA CYS A 66 -2.81 -0.84 -3.47
C CYS A 66 -1.45 -1.45 -3.80
N GLY A 67 -1.44 -2.73 -4.21
CA GLY A 67 -0.22 -3.44 -4.58
C GLY A 67 0.24 -3.19 -6.01
N ASN A 68 -0.71 -3.05 -6.95
CA ASN A 68 -0.43 -3.14 -8.38
C ASN A 68 -0.70 -1.84 -9.16
N VAL A 69 -1.75 -1.10 -8.82
CA VAL A 69 -2.21 0.09 -9.59
C VAL A 69 -1.88 1.41 -8.90
N CYS A 70 -1.95 1.47 -7.56
CA CYS A 70 -1.76 2.72 -6.82
C CYS A 70 -0.38 3.35 -7.13
N PRO A 71 -0.33 4.55 -7.78
CA PRO A 71 0.93 5.18 -8.17
C PRO A 71 1.85 5.48 -6.97
N ARG A 72 1.25 5.94 -5.85
CA ARG A 72 1.97 6.21 -4.60
C ARG A 72 2.51 4.92 -3.97
N GLY A 73 1.72 3.86 -3.95
CA GLY A 73 2.19 2.56 -3.48
C GLY A 73 3.32 1.99 -4.35
N ASN A 74 3.28 2.28 -5.64
CA ASN A 74 4.30 1.89 -6.60
C ASN A 74 5.61 2.68 -6.36
N LEU A 75 5.52 4.00 -6.08
CA LEU A 75 6.64 4.85 -5.68
C LEU A 75 7.37 4.25 -4.47
N TYR A 76 6.63 3.89 -3.41
CA TYR A 76 7.21 3.32 -2.19
C TYR A 76 7.87 1.96 -2.43
N SER A 77 7.25 1.09 -3.23
CA SER A 77 7.77 -0.27 -3.45
C SER A 77 8.96 -0.34 -4.39
N ARG A 78 9.03 0.53 -5.40
CA ARG A 78 10.07 0.49 -6.44
C ARG A 78 11.19 1.47 -6.17
N LEU A 79 10.86 2.76 -5.98
CA LEU A 79 11.88 3.78 -5.82
C LEU A 79 12.45 3.77 -4.40
N LEU A 80 11.58 3.89 -3.37
CA LEU A 80 12.04 4.04 -1.99
C LEU A 80 12.50 2.74 -1.35
N SER A 81 12.06 1.59 -1.84
CA SER A 81 12.50 0.28 -1.32
C SER A 81 14.02 0.08 -1.39
N LYS A 82 14.70 0.72 -2.36
CA LYS A 82 16.15 0.65 -2.51
C LYS A 82 16.90 1.40 -1.39
N TYR A 83 16.30 2.45 -0.85
CA TYR A 83 16.92 3.35 0.14
C TYR A 83 16.42 3.11 1.56
N SER A 84 15.26 2.49 1.72
CA SER A 84 14.64 2.24 3.02
C SER A 84 15.44 1.27 3.89
N PRO A 85 15.49 1.49 5.22
CA PRO A 85 16.19 0.60 6.16
C PRO A 85 15.47 -0.74 6.42
N HIS A 86 14.23 -0.91 5.96
CA HIS A 86 13.40 -2.12 6.17
C HIS A 86 13.29 -2.54 7.66
N LYS A 87 13.16 -1.57 8.56
CA LYS A 87 12.90 -1.81 9.98
C LYS A 87 11.49 -2.33 10.20
N ASP A 88 11.26 -2.93 11.35
CA ASP A 88 9.93 -3.41 11.70
C ASP A 88 8.97 -2.24 11.93
N ILE A 89 7.77 -2.37 11.37
CA ILE A 89 6.71 -1.36 11.50
C ILE A 89 6.15 -1.47 12.91
N PRO A 90 6.03 -0.36 13.66
CA PRO A 90 5.47 -0.37 15.00
C PRO A 90 4.08 -1.02 15.04
N LYS A 91 3.86 -1.91 16.01
CA LYS A 91 2.60 -2.66 16.09
C LYS A 91 1.39 -1.76 16.31
N PHE A 92 1.56 -0.63 17.02
CA PHE A 92 0.46 0.29 17.33
C PHE A 92 -0.21 0.88 16.09
N VAL A 93 0.55 1.11 14.98
CA VAL A 93 -0.03 1.66 13.73
C VAL A 93 -0.98 0.69 13.03
N ARG A 94 -0.97 -0.58 13.44
CA ARG A 94 -1.86 -1.63 12.92
C ARG A 94 -3.08 -1.83 13.80
N THR A 95 -3.14 -1.23 15.00
CA THR A 95 -4.30 -1.33 15.87
C THR A 95 -5.53 -0.69 15.22
N PHE A 96 -6.69 -1.27 15.48
CA PHE A 96 -7.96 -0.76 14.94
C PHE A 96 -8.19 0.70 15.34
N GLY A 97 -7.94 1.04 16.63
CA GLY A 97 -8.12 2.40 17.13
C GLY A 97 -7.26 3.44 16.40
N PHE A 98 -5.95 3.15 16.17
CA PHE A 98 -5.08 4.05 15.44
C PHE A 98 -5.51 4.24 13.98
N ARG A 99 -5.92 3.16 13.31
CA ARG A 99 -6.43 3.21 11.94
C ARG A 99 -7.72 4.02 11.84
N LEU A 100 -8.64 3.81 12.78
CA LEU A 100 -9.89 4.57 12.86
C LEU A 100 -9.61 6.06 13.10
N PHE A 101 -8.73 6.38 14.05
CA PHE A 101 -8.28 7.75 14.29
C PHE A 101 -7.71 8.40 13.02
N MET A 102 -6.84 7.71 12.28
CA MET A 102 -6.24 8.24 11.06
C MET A 102 -7.27 8.45 9.94
N VAL A 103 -8.24 7.54 9.82
CA VAL A 103 -9.37 7.73 8.88
C VAL A 103 -10.13 9.00 9.25
N PHE A 104 -10.57 9.11 10.50
CA PHE A 104 -11.32 10.28 10.97
C PHE A 104 -10.51 11.58 10.82
N PHE A 105 -9.24 11.58 11.23
CA PHE A 105 -8.35 12.73 11.13
C PHE A 105 -8.21 13.26 9.70
N ILE A 106 -7.95 12.38 8.73
CA ILE A 106 -7.78 12.78 7.33
C ILE A 106 -9.10 13.28 6.74
N PHE A 107 -10.23 12.63 7.05
CA PHE A 107 -11.54 13.10 6.58
C PHE A 107 -11.95 14.45 7.21
N THR A 108 -11.62 14.67 8.47
CA THR A 108 -11.84 15.98 9.13
C THR A 108 -10.97 17.06 8.48
N MET A 109 -9.68 16.77 8.24
CA MET A 109 -8.78 17.71 7.55
C MET A 109 -9.28 18.01 6.12
N PHE A 110 -9.80 17.00 5.43
CA PHE A 110 -10.41 17.17 4.12
C PHE A 110 -11.64 18.08 4.18
N GLY A 111 -12.55 17.85 5.14
CA GLY A 111 -13.73 18.69 5.36
C GLY A 111 -13.40 20.13 5.67
N ILE A 112 -12.40 20.35 6.56
CA ILE A 112 -11.94 21.72 6.89
C ILE A 112 -11.37 22.40 5.64
N GLN A 113 -10.52 21.74 4.85
CA GLN A 113 -9.99 22.35 3.63
C GLN A 113 -11.08 22.65 2.61
N LEU A 114 -12.09 21.78 2.50
CA LEU A 114 -13.22 21.98 1.60
C LEU A 114 -14.08 23.20 1.97
N SER A 115 -14.16 23.58 3.26
CA SER A 115 -14.87 24.79 3.68
C SER A 115 -14.21 26.09 3.23
N PHE A 116 -12.93 26.07 2.89
CA PHE A 116 -12.20 27.23 2.36
C PHE A 116 -12.31 27.39 0.83
N VAL A 117 -12.98 26.47 0.15
CA VAL A 117 -13.20 26.57 -1.31
C VAL A 117 -14.20 27.71 -1.58
N PRO A 118 -13.95 28.57 -2.59
CA PRO A 118 -14.85 29.68 -2.94
C PRO A 118 -16.09 29.16 -3.70
N TRP A 119 -17.06 28.64 -2.93
CA TRP A 119 -18.30 28.07 -3.48
C TRP A 119 -19.19 29.11 -4.18
N SER A 120 -19.07 30.38 -3.79
CA SER A 120 -19.89 31.49 -4.30
C SER A 120 -19.50 31.92 -5.72
N GLU A 121 -18.25 31.71 -6.13
CA GLU A 121 -17.76 32.18 -7.44
C GLU A 121 -18.19 31.24 -8.58
N GLY A 122 -18.52 29.99 -8.30
CA GLY A 122 -18.93 28.99 -9.29
C GLY A 122 -17.89 28.70 -10.39
N GLY A 123 -18.29 27.94 -11.39
CA GLY A 123 -17.47 27.68 -12.57
C GLY A 123 -16.09 27.10 -12.34
N LEU A 124 -15.10 27.58 -13.08
CA LEU A 124 -13.73 27.01 -13.08
C LEU A 124 -12.99 27.25 -11.75
N ALA A 125 -13.27 28.38 -11.08
CA ALA A 125 -12.63 28.72 -9.79
C ALA A 125 -13.00 27.70 -8.69
N MET A 126 -14.25 27.31 -8.60
CA MET A 126 -14.72 26.27 -7.68
C MET A 126 -14.03 24.94 -7.93
N TRP A 127 -13.97 24.48 -9.19
CA TRP A 127 -13.31 23.22 -9.54
C TRP A 127 -11.81 23.24 -9.29
N ALA A 128 -11.16 24.39 -9.54
CA ALA A 128 -9.76 24.58 -9.22
C ALA A 128 -9.52 24.53 -7.70
N GLY A 129 -10.40 25.15 -6.91
CA GLY A 129 -10.36 25.10 -5.45
C GLY A 129 -10.47 23.66 -4.91
N ILE A 130 -11.46 22.90 -5.37
CA ILE A 130 -11.64 21.49 -5.01
C ILE A 130 -10.40 20.68 -5.42
N GLY A 131 -9.89 20.86 -6.64
CA GLY A 131 -8.70 20.20 -7.13
C GLY A 131 -7.47 20.49 -6.27
N MET A 132 -7.30 21.74 -5.81
CA MET A 132 -6.21 22.11 -4.91
C MET A 132 -6.30 21.41 -3.55
N VAL A 133 -7.47 21.21 -3.00
CA VAL A 133 -7.68 20.45 -1.75
C VAL A 133 -7.18 19.01 -1.93
N PHE A 134 -7.61 18.33 -2.99
CA PHE A 134 -7.14 16.97 -3.30
C PHE A 134 -5.63 16.90 -3.52
N TRP A 135 -5.10 17.85 -4.28
CA TRP A 135 -3.66 17.93 -4.54
C TRP A 135 -2.86 18.10 -3.25
N THR A 136 -3.25 19.05 -2.38
CA THR A 136 -2.58 19.33 -1.11
C THR A 136 -2.54 18.09 -0.21
N ILE A 137 -3.67 17.39 -0.04
CA ILE A 137 -3.73 16.18 0.78
C ILE A 137 -2.81 15.08 0.22
N ILE A 138 -2.81 14.88 -1.09
CA ILE A 138 -1.95 13.88 -1.73
C ILE A 138 -0.48 14.23 -1.54
N VAL A 139 -0.09 15.50 -1.73
CA VAL A 139 1.30 15.95 -1.57
C VAL A 139 1.76 15.79 -0.12
N VAL A 140 1.01 16.35 0.85
CA VAL A 140 1.37 16.27 2.27
C VAL A 140 1.48 14.83 2.74
N THR A 141 0.48 14.00 2.43
CA THR A 141 0.49 12.57 2.82
C THR A 141 1.56 11.76 2.09
N THR A 142 1.99 12.18 0.90
CA THR A 142 3.11 11.55 0.19
C THR A 142 4.43 11.91 0.83
N ILE A 143 4.64 13.17 1.22
CA ILE A 143 5.84 13.62 1.95
C ILE A 143 5.97 12.86 3.28
N VAL A 144 4.88 12.79 4.07
CA VAL A 144 4.86 12.01 5.32
C VAL A 144 5.17 10.53 5.06
N GLY A 145 4.58 9.95 4.01
CA GLY A 145 4.84 8.57 3.63
C GLY A 145 6.29 8.31 3.20
N VAL A 146 6.92 9.27 2.50
CA VAL A 146 8.35 9.23 2.14
C VAL A 146 9.22 9.28 3.40
N ALA A 147 8.94 10.20 4.32
CA ALA A 147 9.66 10.29 5.59
C ALA A 147 9.57 8.98 6.39
N LEU A 148 8.38 8.40 6.51
CA LEU A 148 8.17 7.11 7.18
C LEU A 148 8.88 5.95 6.46
N ALA A 149 9.00 6.00 5.14
CA ALA A 149 9.73 5.00 4.37
C ALA A 149 11.24 5.04 4.67
N PHE A 150 11.81 6.21 4.95
CA PHE A 150 13.21 6.35 5.37
C PHE A 150 13.44 5.97 6.84
N ILE A 151 12.44 6.17 7.71
CA ILE A 151 12.56 5.86 9.15
C ILE A 151 12.35 4.36 9.41
N TYR A 152 11.33 3.75 8.80
CA TYR A 152 10.90 2.37 9.07
C TYR A 152 11.00 1.46 7.85
N ALA A 153 9.95 1.39 7.06
CA ALA A 153 9.84 0.49 5.90
C ALA A 153 9.08 1.17 4.75
N PRO A 154 9.31 0.76 3.50
CA PRO A 154 8.77 1.46 2.33
C PRO A 154 7.25 1.64 2.35
N ARG A 155 6.54 0.65 2.90
CA ARG A 155 5.07 0.63 2.94
C ARG A 155 4.47 0.95 4.31
N THR A 156 5.21 1.59 5.20
CA THR A 156 4.71 1.97 6.53
C THR A 156 3.43 2.80 6.44
N TRP A 157 3.40 3.82 5.59
CA TRP A 157 2.19 4.62 5.35
C TRP A 157 0.99 3.76 4.91
N CYS A 158 1.21 2.75 4.07
CA CYS A 158 0.14 1.90 3.53
C CYS A 158 -0.54 1.03 4.60
N THR A 159 0.04 0.86 5.79
CA THR A 159 -0.56 0.06 6.87
C THR A 159 -1.73 0.76 7.54
N PHE A 160 -1.75 2.10 7.55
CA PHE A 160 -2.79 2.92 8.17
C PHE A 160 -3.37 4.00 7.25
N CYS A 161 -3.01 4.00 5.96
CA CYS A 161 -3.60 4.88 4.95
C CYS A 161 -5.13 4.74 4.96
N PRO A 162 -5.91 5.83 5.00
CA PRO A 162 -7.37 5.78 5.11
C PRO A 162 -8.01 4.90 4.03
N MET A 163 -7.68 5.11 2.77
CA MET A 163 -8.22 4.32 1.67
C MET A 163 -7.81 2.84 1.75
N GLY A 164 -6.57 2.56 2.17
CA GLY A 164 -6.10 1.20 2.41
C GLY A 164 -6.82 0.54 3.59
N THR A 165 -7.10 1.27 4.65
CA THR A 165 -7.83 0.79 5.82
C THR A 165 -9.29 0.47 5.47
N ILE A 166 -9.99 1.39 4.81
CA ILE A 166 -11.36 1.16 4.34
C ILE A 166 -11.40 -0.06 3.41
N SER A 167 -10.45 -0.16 2.47
CA SER A 167 -10.33 -1.32 1.58
C SER A 167 -10.12 -2.63 2.35
N SER A 168 -9.37 -2.64 3.46
CA SER A 168 -9.18 -3.84 4.27
C SER A 168 -10.43 -4.21 5.07
N TRP A 169 -11.27 -3.24 5.44
CA TRP A 169 -12.54 -3.50 6.14
C TRP A 169 -13.64 -3.99 5.21
N VAL A 170 -13.67 -3.45 3.98
CA VAL A 170 -14.63 -3.85 2.93
C VAL A 170 -14.25 -5.19 2.30
N ALA A 171 -12.96 -5.54 2.27
CA ALA A 171 -12.50 -6.80 1.70
C ALA A 171 -13.16 -8.00 2.40
N PRO A 172 -13.72 -8.97 1.65
CA PRO A 172 -14.39 -10.12 2.24
C PRO A 172 -13.39 -10.94 3.07
N LYS A 173 -13.71 -11.15 4.34
CA LYS A 173 -12.91 -11.93 5.30
C LYS A 173 -13.07 -13.44 5.07
N HIS A 174 -14.19 -13.84 4.51
CA HIS A 174 -14.56 -15.24 4.25
C HIS A 174 -15.02 -15.31 2.80
N ALA A 175 -14.13 -15.69 1.90
CA ALA A 175 -14.48 -15.77 0.51
C ALA A 175 -15.32 -17.04 0.26
N PRO A 176 -16.51 -16.89 -0.31
CA PRO A 176 -16.75 -17.57 -1.55
C PRO A 176 -17.24 -16.61 -2.62
N LEU A 177 -16.38 -15.76 -3.15
CA LEU A 177 -16.68 -15.08 -4.39
C LEU A 177 -15.96 -15.84 -5.51
N PRO A 178 -16.68 -16.26 -6.56
CA PRO A 178 -16.14 -17.19 -7.54
C PRO A 178 -15.02 -16.57 -8.35
N LYS A 179 -13.94 -17.32 -8.52
CA LYS A 179 -12.90 -17.22 -9.57
C LYS A 179 -12.18 -15.87 -9.85
N ALA A 180 -12.54 -14.74 -9.21
CA ALA A 180 -11.92 -13.44 -9.48
C ALA A 180 -10.78 -13.07 -8.49
N PHE A 181 -10.44 -13.94 -7.56
CA PHE A 181 -9.50 -13.62 -6.48
C PHE A 181 -8.08 -14.09 -6.79
N THR A 182 -7.21 -13.14 -6.94
CA THR A 182 -5.76 -13.39 -6.93
C THR A 182 -5.32 -13.61 -5.49
N ASN A 183 -5.39 -14.83 -4.99
CA ASN A 183 -4.89 -15.17 -3.66
C ASN A 183 -3.54 -15.86 -3.74
N VAL A 184 -2.75 -15.69 -2.68
CA VAL A 184 -1.49 -16.41 -2.53
C VAL A 184 -1.82 -17.78 -1.92
N HIS A 185 -1.55 -18.84 -2.65
CA HIS A 185 -1.71 -20.22 -2.17
C HIS A 185 -0.36 -20.77 -1.73
N VAL A 186 -0.34 -21.38 -0.55
CA VAL A 186 0.82 -22.02 0.04
C VAL A 186 0.56 -23.51 0.15
N SER A 187 1.33 -24.33 -0.56
CA SER A 187 1.20 -25.79 -0.52
C SER A 187 1.43 -26.32 0.90
N SER A 188 0.77 -27.45 1.23
CA SER A 188 0.98 -28.20 2.46
C SER A 188 2.43 -28.68 2.63
N ALA A 189 3.18 -28.82 1.54
CA ALA A 189 4.59 -29.16 1.55
C ALA A 189 5.51 -28.08 2.17
N CYS A 190 4.99 -26.90 2.51
CA CYS A 190 5.77 -25.83 3.15
C CYS A 190 6.18 -26.23 4.57
N GLN A 191 7.48 -26.35 4.84
CA GLN A 191 8.01 -26.69 6.17
C GLN A 191 8.09 -25.50 7.13
N MET A 192 7.72 -24.28 6.72
CA MET A 192 7.76 -23.02 7.50
C MET A 192 9.13 -22.61 8.06
N LYS A 193 10.20 -23.35 7.76
CA LYS A 193 11.57 -23.11 8.32
C LYS A 193 12.24 -21.88 7.74
N CYS A 194 12.12 -21.65 6.42
CA CYS A 194 12.89 -20.60 5.74
C CYS A 194 12.33 -19.19 5.95
N LYS A 195 11.01 -19.00 6.14
CA LYS A 195 10.30 -17.71 6.35
C LYS A 195 10.62 -16.62 5.30
N SER A 196 11.13 -17.00 4.11
CA SER A 196 11.54 -16.06 3.06
C SER A 196 10.37 -15.20 2.57
N CYS A 197 9.17 -15.78 2.47
CA CYS A 197 7.94 -15.06 2.09
C CYS A 197 7.59 -13.91 3.06
N ALA A 198 7.77 -14.10 4.36
CA ALA A 198 7.54 -13.06 5.35
C ALA A 198 8.65 -11.99 5.31
N ARG A 199 9.91 -12.40 5.09
CA ARG A 199 11.05 -11.46 4.99
C ARG A 199 10.94 -10.49 3.82
N VAL A 200 10.43 -10.92 2.66
CA VAL A 200 10.23 -10.04 1.48
C VAL A 200 8.92 -9.27 1.52
N CYS A 201 8.01 -9.58 2.44
CA CYS A 201 6.70 -8.96 2.47
C CYS A 201 6.81 -7.46 2.81
N PRO A 202 6.42 -6.54 1.91
CA PRO A 202 6.52 -5.11 2.17
C PRO A 202 5.53 -4.64 3.24
N MET A 203 4.49 -5.45 3.52
CA MET A 203 3.51 -5.23 4.59
C MET A 203 3.89 -5.98 5.87
N GLN A 204 5.01 -6.72 5.88
CA GLN A 204 5.48 -7.53 7.02
C GLN A 204 4.42 -8.49 7.56
N LEU A 205 3.75 -9.19 6.64
CA LEU A 205 2.77 -10.24 6.93
C LEU A 205 3.45 -11.62 6.86
N THR A 206 2.72 -12.63 7.33
CA THR A 206 3.20 -14.03 7.46
C THR A 206 2.43 -14.98 6.52
N PRO A 207 2.64 -14.95 5.18
CA PRO A 207 1.87 -15.75 4.24
C PRO A 207 1.95 -17.26 4.49
N TYR A 208 3.02 -17.75 5.14
CA TYR A 208 3.22 -19.18 5.43
C TYR A 208 2.20 -19.73 6.45
N ASP A 209 1.49 -18.86 7.20
CA ASP A 209 0.47 -19.28 8.17
C ASP A 209 -0.77 -19.90 7.49
N SER A 210 -0.99 -19.62 6.19
CA SER A 210 -2.07 -20.20 5.38
C SER A 210 -1.69 -21.51 4.67
N ARG A 211 -0.67 -22.20 5.15
CA ARG A 211 -0.22 -23.48 4.58
C ARG A 211 -1.36 -24.49 4.48
N GLY A 212 -1.55 -25.06 3.26
CA GLY A 212 -2.55 -26.07 3.01
C GLY A 212 -4.01 -25.60 3.01
N GLN A 213 -4.26 -24.29 3.13
CA GLN A 213 -5.61 -23.75 3.01
C GLN A 213 -5.99 -23.58 1.53
N GLU A 214 -7.11 -24.19 1.14
CA GLU A 214 -7.64 -24.10 -0.23
C GLU A 214 -8.06 -22.67 -0.61
N SER A 215 -8.56 -21.90 0.36
CA SER A 215 -8.92 -20.49 0.20
C SER A 215 -7.74 -19.55 -0.06
N GLY A 216 -6.50 -20.01 0.20
CA GLY A 216 -5.28 -19.23 0.14
C GLY A 216 -5.13 -18.25 1.32
N TYR A 217 -4.17 -17.31 1.19
CA TYR A 217 -3.88 -16.32 2.23
C TYR A 217 -4.91 -15.19 2.22
N LEU A 218 -5.76 -15.16 3.24
CA LEU A 218 -6.92 -14.27 3.36
C LEU A 218 -6.69 -13.04 4.25
N ASP A 219 -5.44 -12.73 4.62
CA ASP A 219 -5.18 -11.53 5.42
C ASP A 219 -5.67 -10.26 4.68
N PRO A 220 -6.58 -9.46 5.29
CA PRO A 220 -7.16 -8.29 4.65
C PRO A 220 -6.13 -7.19 4.35
N ASP A 221 -4.97 -7.21 5.01
CA ASP A 221 -3.88 -6.29 4.75
C ASP A 221 -2.95 -6.75 3.61
N CYS A 222 -3.17 -7.94 3.05
CA CYS A 222 -2.39 -8.42 1.91
C CYS A 222 -2.69 -7.63 0.65
N ILE A 223 -1.66 -6.95 0.11
CA ILE A 223 -1.74 -6.13 -1.12
C ILE A 223 -1.58 -6.95 -2.41
N LYS A 224 -1.46 -8.26 -2.31
CA LYS A 224 -1.38 -9.22 -3.44
C LYS A 224 -0.32 -8.85 -4.49
N CYS A 225 0.86 -8.42 -4.04
CA CYS A 225 1.95 -7.96 -4.89
C CYS A 225 2.84 -9.08 -5.46
N GLY A 226 2.65 -10.35 -5.06
CA GLY A 226 3.38 -11.50 -5.59
C GLY A 226 4.84 -11.67 -5.15
N LYS A 227 5.42 -10.77 -4.35
CA LYS A 227 6.83 -10.90 -3.92
C LYS A 227 7.13 -12.19 -3.17
N CYS A 228 6.19 -12.67 -2.37
CA CYS A 228 6.33 -13.90 -1.60
C CYS A 228 6.46 -15.15 -2.50
N THR A 229 5.76 -15.18 -3.64
CA THR A 229 5.85 -16.31 -4.59
C THR A 229 7.18 -16.32 -5.31
N LEU A 230 7.70 -15.14 -5.69
CA LEU A 230 9.03 -15.01 -6.31
C LEU A 230 10.17 -15.38 -5.36
N ALA A 231 10.00 -15.08 -4.07
CA ALA A 231 11.02 -15.32 -3.05
C ALA A 231 11.01 -16.75 -2.49
N CYS A 232 10.06 -17.59 -2.89
CA CYS A 232 9.96 -18.96 -2.42
C CYS A 232 11.02 -19.85 -3.11
N PRO A 233 12.03 -20.39 -2.39
CA PRO A 233 13.10 -21.15 -3.00
C PRO A 233 12.59 -22.49 -3.60
N THR A 234 11.56 -23.06 -3.00
CA THR A 234 10.96 -24.32 -3.44
C THR A 234 9.81 -24.15 -4.43
N LYS A 235 9.46 -22.90 -4.80
CA LYS A 235 8.37 -22.56 -5.73
C LYS A 235 7.01 -23.19 -5.39
N ILE A 236 6.78 -23.52 -4.12
CA ILE A 236 5.53 -24.12 -3.62
C ILE A 236 4.45 -23.08 -3.31
N MET A 237 4.73 -21.82 -3.57
CA MET A 237 3.78 -20.72 -3.47
C MET A 237 3.35 -20.27 -4.86
N SER A 238 2.06 -20.17 -5.08
CA SER A 238 1.49 -19.70 -6.35
C SER A 238 0.47 -18.60 -6.13
N MET A 239 0.30 -17.73 -7.13
CA MET A 239 -0.86 -16.82 -7.20
C MET A 239 -1.83 -17.45 -8.19
N LYS A 240 -2.99 -17.87 -7.71
CA LYS A 240 -4.08 -18.32 -8.59
C LYS A 240 -4.94 -17.09 -8.96
N HIS A 241 -5.15 -16.93 -10.25
CA HIS A 241 -6.06 -15.94 -10.82
C HIS A 241 -7.45 -16.47 -10.94
#